data_8043b0452b867f07ce37054ba1edffcc
#
_entry.id   8043b0452b867f07ce37054ba1edffcc
#
_cell.length_a   1.000
_cell.length_b   1.000
_cell.length_c   1.000
_cell.angle_alpha   90.00
_cell.angle_beta   90.00
_cell.angle_gamma   90.00
#
_symmetry.space_group_name_H-M   'P 1'
#
loop_
_entity.id
_entity.type
_entity.pdbx_description
1 polymer ?
#
loop_
_entity_poly.entity_id
_entity_poly.type
_entity_poly.pdbx_seq_one_letter_code
_entity_poly.pdbx_strand_id
1 'polypeptide(L)'
;GVGKTACAEGLAILMQSMDCPEFLLDHVVRALDLGSVLAGTKYRGEFEERMKHIIEEVQQHGKTILVIDEIHTLVGAGAAEGAVDAANLLKPSLARGTLRLIGATTIDEYRRYIEKDPALERRFHSITVEEPSVETTINILKGLKSEFQRHHALTYTDAALEEAAKLSSRFIADRNLPDKAIDVIDEAGSRVRLRNRLLPIGIQKLLIELHDTLKDIDEAVRTHDFNTAKLLLDHEVEVRTHLRIMKYALASKDEYRKKMVTFDRVLEQDVTEVVSAWTGVPVTKINESENERLKKMEDILHERLIGQHHAIVAVSKAVRRARVGIQDPKRPIASFIFA
;
A
#
# COMPACT_ATOMS: atom_id res chain seq x y z
N GLY A 1 -6.81 2.23 -7.20
CA GLY A 1 -6.50 1.04 -6.41
C GLY A 1 -7.34 -0.20 -6.69
N VAL A 2 -8.13 -0.27 -7.81
CA VAL A 2 -8.94 -1.47 -8.15
C VAL A 2 -8.24 -2.45 -9.11
N GLY A 3 -6.98 -2.17 -9.52
CA GLY A 3 -6.19 -3.05 -10.39
C GLY A 3 -6.25 -2.72 -11.88
N LYS A 4 -6.55 -1.48 -12.28
CA LYS A 4 -6.59 -1.07 -13.69
C LYS A 4 -5.27 -1.33 -14.43
N THR A 5 -4.15 -0.92 -13.86
CA THR A 5 -2.81 -1.09 -14.42
C THR A 5 -2.44 -2.57 -14.48
N ALA A 6 -2.81 -3.36 -13.44
CA ALA A 6 -2.61 -4.80 -13.40
C ALA A 6 -3.33 -5.56 -14.54
N CYS A 7 -4.47 -5.06 -15.04
CA CYS A 7 -5.13 -5.65 -16.20
C CYS A 7 -4.28 -5.53 -17.47
N ALA A 8 -3.61 -4.39 -17.67
CA ALA A 8 -2.73 -4.19 -18.82
C ALA A 8 -1.44 -5.03 -18.72
N GLU A 9 -0.88 -5.12 -17.51
CA GLU A 9 0.28 -5.98 -17.22
C GLU A 9 -0.07 -7.46 -17.39
N GLY A 10 -1.25 -7.88 -16.90
CA GLY A 10 -1.77 -9.23 -17.08
C GLY A 10 -1.93 -9.61 -18.55
N LEU A 11 -2.40 -8.68 -19.39
CA LEU A 11 -2.46 -8.89 -20.83
C LEU A 11 -1.05 -9.14 -21.43
N ALA A 12 -0.07 -8.35 -21.03
CA ALA A 12 1.31 -8.51 -21.48
C ALA A 12 1.88 -9.87 -21.08
N ILE A 13 1.60 -10.34 -19.85
CA ILE A 13 2.02 -11.67 -19.36
C ILE A 13 1.35 -12.78 -20.17
N LEU A 14 0.04 -12.71 -20.43
CA LEU A 14 -0.69 -13.69 -21.22
C LEU A 14 -0.16 -13.77 -22.67
N MET A 15 0.20 -12.62 -23.25
CA MET A 15 0.80 -12.57 -24.58
C MET A 15 2.20 -13.20 -24.59
N GLN A 16 3.00 -12.99 -23.56
CA GLN A 16 4.33 -13.58 -23.42
C GLN A 16 4.27 -15.10 -23.18
N SER A 17 3.29 -15.58 -22.42
CA SER A 17 3.08 -17.02 -22.16
C SER A 17 2.42 -17.76 -23.33
N MET A 18 2.11 -17.07 -24.43
CA MET A 18 1.36 -17.60 -25.59
C MET A 18 -0.04 -18.11 -25.24
N ASP A 19 -0.60 -17.71 -24.10
CA ASP A 19 -1.95 -18.06 -23.66
C ASP A 19 -2.95 -16.97 -24.07
N CYS A 20 -2.88 -16.57 -25.34
CA CYS A 20 -3.71 -15.55 -25.93
C CYS A 20 -4.09 -15.91 -27.36
N PRO A 21 -5.14 -15.29 -27.94
CA PRO A 21 -5.54 -15.48 -29.32
C PRO A 21 -4.40 -15.23 -30.31
N GLU A 22 -4.32 -16.03 -31.38
CA GLU A 22 -3.25 -16.01 -32.39
C GLU A 22 -2.94 -14.61 -32.93
N PHE A 23 -3.95 -13.77 -33.14
CA PHE A 23 -3.78 -12.43 -33.68
C PHE A 23 -3.05 -11.47 -32.71
N LEU A 24 -2.91 -11.81 -31.41
CA LEU A 24 -2.18 -11.04 -30.40
C LEU A 24 -0.75 -11.52 -30.19
N LEU A 25 -0.39 -12.72 -30.60
CA LEU A 25 0.92 -13.34 -30.33
C LEU A 25 2.10 -12.49 -30.82
N ASP A 26 1.93 -11.80 -31.94
CA ASP A 26 2.95 -10.93 -32.50
C ASP A 26 2.96 -9.51 -31.95
N HIS A 27 2.02 -9.18 -31.06
CA HIS A 27 1.92 -7.83 -30.51
C HIS A 27 2.79 -7.66 -29.26
N VAL A 28 3.22 -6.43 -29.04
CA VAL A 28 4.00 -6.06 -27.85
C VAL A 28 3.25 -4.97 -27.09
N VAL A 29 3.08 -5.15 -25.79
CA VAL A 29 2.53 -4.13 -24.89
C VAL A 29 3.65 -3.25 -24.40
N ARG A 30 3.52 -1.94 -24.56
CA ARG A 30 4.49 -0.93 -24.10
C ARG A 30 3.79 0.11 -23.24
N ALA A 31 4.26 0.28 -22.01
CA ALA A 31 3.81 1.34 -21.13
C ALA A 31 4.50 2.66 -21.50
N LEU A 32 3.72 3.73 -21.62
CA LEU A 32 4.21 5.09 -21.82
C LEU A 32 4.03 5.88 -20.52
N ASP A 33 5.14 6.26 -19.92
CA ASP A 33 5.18 7.19 -18.80
C ASP A 33 5.24 8.62 -19.31
N LEU A 34 4.13 9.34 -19.14
CA LEU A 34 4.01 10.74 -19.58
C LEU A 34 4.93 11.67 -18.79
N GLY A 35 5.20 11.33 -17.52
CA GLY A 35 6.15 12.09 -16.70
C GLY A 35 7.54 12.08 -17.30
N SER A 36 8.00 10.93 -17.78
CA SER A 36 9.29 10.78 -18.47
C SER A 36 9.35 11.53 -19.80
N VAL A 37 8.26 11.60 -20.55
CA VAL A 37 8.20 12.35 -21.82
C VAL A 37 8.28 13.86 -21.58
N LEU A 38 7.64 14.34 -20.50
CA LEU A 38 7.67 15.75 -20.07
C LEU A 38 9.03 16.14 -19.45
N ALA A 39 9.75 15.19 -18.86
CA ALA A 39 11.00 15.47 -18.19
C ALA A 39 12.05 16.06 -19.15
N GLY A 40 12.62 17.20 -18.77
CA GLY A 40 13.65 17.88 -19.55
C GLY A 40 13.14 18.68 -20.74
N THR A 41 11.82 18.77 -20.98
CA THR A 41 11.27 19.70 -21.97
C THR A 41 11.12 21.09 -21.36
N LYS A 42 11.73 22.09 -21.99
CA LYS A 42 11.63 23.51 -21.58
C LYS A 42 10.47 24.22 -22.29
N TYR A 43 10.13 23.76 -23.47
CA TYR A 43 9.12 24.37 -24.32
C TYR A 43 8.06 23.37 -24.75
N ARG A 44 6.85 23.86 -24.92
CA ARG A 44 5.68 23.06 -25.38
C ARG A 44 5.98 22.27 -26.67
N GLY A 45 6.65 22.87 -27.64
CA GLY A 45 6.97 22.23 -28.92
C GLY A 45 7.85 20.97 -28.79
N GLU A 46 8.76 20.94 -27.82
CA GLU A 46 9.64 19.78 -27.60
C GLU A 46 8.85 18.55 -27.12
N PHE A 47 7.85 18.76 -26.27
CA PHE A 47 6.95 17.67 -25.84
C PHE A 47 6.09 17.17 -27.01
N GLU A 48 5.49 18.09 -27.76
CA GLU A 48 4.66 17.75 -28.93
C GLU A 48 5.47 16.98 -29.98
N GLU A 49 6.71 17.38 -30.23
CA GLU A 49 7.62 16.69 -31.15
C GLU A 49 7.98 15.28 -30.67
N ARG A 50 8.35 15.12 -29.38
CA ARG A 50 8.63 13.80 -28.80
C ARG A 50 7.42 12.88 -28.87
N MET A 51 6.25 13.39 -28.53
CA MET A 51 5.00 12.63 -28.56
C MET A 51 4.65 12.20 -29.98
N LYS A 52 4.85 13.08 -30.95
CA LYS A 52 4.66 12.79 -32.38
C LYS A 52 5.59 11.68 -32.86
N HIS A 53 6.87 11.76 -32.51
CA HIS A 53 7.85 10.71 -32.84
C HIS A 53 7.48 9.36 -32.23
N ILE A 54 7.04 9.33 -30.95
CA ILE A 54 6.57 8.08 -30.31
C ILE A 54 5.39 7.50 -31.09
N ILE A 55 4.41 8.32 -31.45
CA ILE A 55 3.23 7.88 -32.21
C ILE A 55 3.64 7.34 -33.59
N GLU A 56 4.52 8.01 -34.30
CA GLU A 56 5.02 7.59 -35.60
C GLU A 56 5.78 6.26 -35.51
N GLU A 57 6.62 6.08 -34.51
CA GLU A 57 7.37 4.83 -34.28
C GLU A 57 6.40 3.67 -33.96
N VAL A 58 5.41 3.88 -33.09
CA VAL A 58 4.39 2.89 -32.76
C VAL A 58 3.57 2.50 -34.01
N GLN A 59 3.25 3.46 -34.85
CA GLN A 59 2.53 3.19 -36.12
C GLN A 59 3.38 2.42 -37.12
N GLN A 60 4.66 2.75 -37.27
CA GLN A 60 5.59 2.04 -38.15
C GLN A 60 5.79 0.58 -37.70
N HIS A 61 5.87 0.35 -36.39
CA HIS A 61 5.96 -1.01 -35.86
C HIS A 61 4.68 -1.82 -36.10
N GLY A 62 3.50 -1.18 -36.09
CA GLY A 62 2.21 -1.75 -36.44
C GLY A 62 1.62 -2.80 -35.49
N LYS A 63 2.45 -3.41 -34.63
CA LYS A 63 2.11 -4.50 -33.70
C LYS A 63 2.28 -4.08 -32.22
N THR A 64 2.28 -2.78 -31.94
CA THR A 64 2.42 -2.26 -30.58
C THR A 64 1.05 -1.90 -30.02
N ILE A 65 0.80 -2.32 -28.78
CA ILE A 65 -0.30 -1.86 -27.94
C ILE A 65 0.29 -0.90 -26.92
N LEU A 66 -0.06 0.36 -27.00
CA LEU A 66 0.42 1.39 -26.07
C LEU A 66 -0.46 1.41 -24.83
N VAL A 67 0.14 1.42 -23.64
CA VAL A 67 -0.57 1.54 -22.36
C VAL A 67 -0.20 2.89 -21.75
N ILE A 68 -1.19 3.68 -21.42
CA ILE A 68 -1.01 4.98 -20.76
C ILE A 68 -1.83 4.97 -19.48
N ASP A 69 -1.12 5.01 -18.34
CA ASP A 69 -1.79 5.23 -17.06
C ASP A 69 -2.09 6.72 -16.88
N GLU A 70 -3.15 7.03 -16.14
CA GLU A 70 -3.65 8.39 -15.94
C GLU A 70 -3.86 9.17 -17.27
N ILE A 71 -4.47 8.51 -18.26
CA ILE A 71 -4.65 9.09 -19.61
C ILE A 71 -5.37 10.46 -19.61
N HIS A 72 -6.12 10.77 -18.55
CA HIS A 72 -6.75 12.08 -18.36
C HIS A 72 -5.75 13.24 -18.31
N THR A 73 -4.49 12.96 -17.93
CA THR A 73 -3.43 13.98 -17.89
C THR A 73 -3.10 14.51 -19.28
N LEU A 74 -3.28 13.70 -20.32
CA LEU A 74 -3.12 14.14 -21.72
C LEU A 74 -4.19 15.13 -22.18
N VAL A 75 -5.41 15.02 -21.60
CA VAL A 75 -6.57 15.85 -21.96
C VAL A 75 -6.72 17.04 -21.03
N GLY A 76 -6.43 16.83 -19.74
CA GLY A 76 -6.61 17.83 -18.67
C GLY A 76 -5.52 18.86 -18.57
N ALA A 77 -4.36 18.60 -19.13
CA ALA A 77 -3.24 19.53 -19.12
C ALA A 77 -3.51 20.86 -19.87
N GLY A 78 -4.57 20.92 -20.68
CA GLY A 78 -4.99 22.11 -21.44
C GLY A 78 -5.74 23.18 -20.64
N ALA A 79 -6.09 22.96 -19.36
CA ALA A 79 -6.89 23.90 -18.57
C ALA A 79 -6.04 25.02 -17.90
N ALA A 80 -4.73 24.89 -17.80
CA ALA A 80 -3.83 25.96 -17.37
C ALA A 80 -3.22 26.67 -18.58
N GLU A 81 -3.11 27.99 -18.54
CA GLU A 81 -2.48 28.79 -19.62
C GLU A 81 -1.07 28.24 -19.92
N GLY A 82 -0.91 27.59 -21.08
CA GLY A 82 0.35 26.95 -21.51
C GLY A 82 0.39 25.42 -21.45
N ALA A 83 -0.64 24.74 -20.98
CA ALA A 83 -0.69 23.29 -20.93
C ALA A 83 -0.99 22.66 -22.30
N VAL A 84 -0.33 21.53 -22.56
CA VAL A 84 -0.35 20.85 -23.86
C VAL A 84 -1.62 20.03 -23.99
N ASP A 85 -2.41 20.28 -25.03
CA ASP A 85 -3.48 19.38 -25.44
C ASP A 85 -2.88 18.24 -26.29
N ALA A 86 -2.18 17.32 -25.59
CA ALA A 86 -1.56 16.15 -26.22
C ALA A 86 -2.62 15.19 -26.81
N ALA A 87 -3.86 15.30 -26.37
CA ALA A 87 -4.96 14.54 -26.91
C ALA A 87 -5.16 14.83 -28.41
N ASN A 88 -4.96 16.04 -28.86
CA ASN A 88 -5.08 16.40 -30.27
C ASN A 88 -4.04 15.69 -31.16
N LEU A 89 -2.89 15.29 -30.61
CA LEU A 89 -1.88 14.52 -31.35
C LEU A 89 -2.31 13.06 -31.55
N LEU A 90 -3.07 12.50 -30.58
CA LEU A 90 -3.56 11.11 -30.63
C LEU A 90 -4.80 10.97 -31.50
N LYS A 91 -5.69 11.98 -31.54
CA LYS A 91 -6.97 11.93 -32.26
C LYS A 91 -6.88 11.46 -33.72
N PRO A 92 -5.94 11.94 -34.55
CA PRO A 92 -5.85 11.49 -35.94
C PRO A 92 -5.47 10.01 -36.07
N SER A 93 -4.60 9.54 -35.20
CA SER A 93 -4.09 8.15 -35.22
C SER A 93 -5.11 7.16 -34.68
N LEU A 94 -5.84 7.54 -33.63
CA LEU A 94 -6.99 6.80 -33.12
C LEU A 94 -8.15 6.76 -34.14
N ALA A 95 -8.40 7.88 -34.84
CA ALA A 95 -9.43 7.96 -35.83
C ALA A 95 -9.22 7.01 -37.03
N ARG A 96 -7.96 6.85 -37.43
CA ARG A 96 -7.55 5.95 -38.52
C ARG A 96 -7.39 4.49 -38.07
N GLY A 97 -7.48 4.19 -36.75
CA GLY A 97 -7.24 2.85 -36.22
C GLY A 97 -5.79 2.39 -36.32
N THR A 98 -4.85 3.30 -36.59
CA THR A 98 -3.42 2.99 -36.73
C THR A 98 -2.69 2.92 -35.38
N LEU A 99 -3.33 3.37 -34.31
CA LEU A 99 -2.82 3.33 -32.95
C LEU A 99 -3.75 2.47 -32.08
N ARG A 100 -3.18 1.45 -31.43
CA ARG A 100 -3.86 0.65 -30.41
C ARG A 100 -3.44 1.15 -29.04
N LEU A 101 -4.41 1.59 -28.25
CA LEU A 101 -4.15 2.26 -26.98
C LEU A 101 -5.06 1.70 -25.88
N ILE A 102 -4.48 1.38 -24.74
CA ILE A 102 -5.16 1.10 -23.49
C ILE A 102 -4.88 2.27 -22.55
N GLY A 103 -5.93 3.00 -22.17
CA GLY A 103 -5.83 4.09 -21.21
C GLY A 103 -6.45 3.71 -19.87
N ALA A 104 -5.76 3.95 -18.77
CA ALA A 104 -6.32 3.82 -17.43
C ALA A 104 -6.62 5.21 -16.84
N THR A 105 -7.76 5.34 -16.17
CA THR A 105 -8.18 6.58 -15.50
C THR A 105 -9.22 6.27 -14.42
N THR A 106 -9.57 7.25 -13.59
CA THR A 106 -10.71 7.15 -12.67
C THR A 106 -12.03 7.48 -13.37
N ILE A 107 -13.15 7.01 -12.82
CA ILE A 107 -14.49 7.28 -13.39
C ILE A 107 -14.78 8.79 -13.42
N ASP A 108 -14.40 9.51 -12.37
CA ASP A 108 -14.65 10.95 -12.28
C ASP A 108 -13.82 11.74 -13.31
N GLU A 109 -12.56 11.35 -13.50
CA GLU A 109 -11.68 11.95 -14.51
C GLU A 109 -12.10 11.59 -15.92
N TYR A 110 -12.57 10.34 -16.16
CA TYR A 110 -13.15 9.94 -17.44
C TYR A 110 -14.31 10.85 -17.81
N ARG A 111 -15.28 11.03 -16.90
CA ARG A 111 -16.45 11.90 -17.11
C ARG A 111 -16.06 13.38 -17.31
N ARG A 112 -15.03 13.82 -16.59
CA ARG A 112 -14.60 15.22 -16.62
C ARG A 112 -13.83 15.58 -17.89
N TYR A 113 -13.00 14.68 -18.39
CA TYR A 113 -12.04 14.99 -19.45
C TYR A 113 -12.27 14.21 -20.75
N ILE A 114 -12.58 12.92 -20.70
CA ILE A 114 -12.71 12.08 -21.90
C ILE A 114 -14.13 12.15 -22.49
N GLU A 115 -15.14 11.96 -21.66
CA GLU A 115 -16.57 11.97 -22.08
C GLU A 115 -17.01 13.32 -22.64
N LYS A 116 -16.40 14.42 -22.18
CA LYS A 116 -16.69 15.76 -22.71
C LYS A 116 -16.09 16.04 -24.09
N ASP A 117 -15.14 15.24 -24.54
CA ASP A 117 -14.55 15.35 -25.87
C ASP A 117 -15.15 14.31 -26.81
N PRO A 118 -16.12 14.68 -27.67
CA PRO A 118 -16.84 13.72 -28.57
C PRO A 118 -15.90 13.01 -29.53
N ALA A 119 -14.71 13.58 -29.81
CA ALA A 119 -13.73 12.97 -30.71
C ALA A 119 -12.97 11.84 -30.04
N LEU A 120 -12.73 11.92 -28.71
CA LEU A 120 -12.11 10.87 -27.93
C LEU A 120 -13.15 9.81 -27.53
N GLU A 121 -14.30 10.22 -27.03
CA GLU A 121 -15.37 9.31 -26.58
C GLU A 121 -15.72 8.26 -27.64
N ARG A 122 -15.88 8.68 -28.91
CA ARG A 122 -16.17 7.77 -30.01
C ARG A 122 -15.05 6.82 -30.40
N ARG A 123 -13.86 6.99 -29.86
CA ARG A 123 -12.66 6.20 -30.20
C ARG A 123 -12.24 5.25 -29.08
N PHE A 124 -12.72 5.48 -27.86
CA PHE A 124 -12.48 4.62 -26.74
C PHE A 124 -13.72 3.83 -26.37
N HIS A 125 -13.52 2.53 -26.15
CA HIS A 125 -14.53 1.70 -25.52
C HIS A 125 -14.25 1.70 -24.01
N SER A 126 -15.20 2.24 -23.23
CA SER A 126 -15.06 2.29 -21.77
C SER A 126 -15.31 0.93 -21.14
N ILE A 127 -14.37 0.47 -20.33
CA ILE A 127 -14.47 -0.74 -19.52
C ILE A 127 -14.38 -0.33 -18.06
N THR A 128 -15.46 -0.54 -17.32
CA THR A 128 -15.48 -0.25 -15.88
C THR A 128 -14.87 -1.42 -15.12
N VAL A 129 -13.81 -1.14 -14.35
CA VAL A 129 -13.22 -2.10 -13.43
C VAL A 129 -13.80 -1.82 -12.04
N GLU A 130 -14.67 -2.71 -11.59
CA GLU A 130 -15.33 -2.59 -10.30
C GLU A 130 -14.40 -3.02 -9.14
N GLU A 131 -14.71 -2.56 -7.93
CA GLU A 131 -14.02 -3.00 -6.72
C GLU A 131 -14.29 -4.50 -6.50
N PRO A 132 -13.25 -5.33 -6.33
CA PRO A 132 -13.44 -6.75 -6.12
C PRO A 132 -14.07 -7.05 -4.76
N SER A 133 -14.78 -8.19 -4.68
CA SER A 133 -15.32 -8.68 -3.42
C SER A 133 -14.20 -9.06 -2.43
N VAL A 134 -14.53 -9.18 -1.15
CA VAL A 134 -13.58 -9.64 -0.11
C VAL A 134 -13.01 -11.02 -0.48
N GLU A 135 -13.83 -11.93 -0.99
CA GLU A 135 -13.41 -13.28 -1.40
C GLU A 135 -12.44 -13.23 -2.58
N THR A 136 -12.74 -12.41 -3.58
CA THR A 136 -11.84 -12.18 -4.72
C THR A 136 -10.52 -11.57 -4.26
N THR A 137 -10.58 -10.61 -3.33
CA THR A 137 -9.39 -9.97 -2.74
C THR A 137 -8.51 -10.98 -2.00
N ILE A 138 -9.11 -11.91 -1.24
CA ILE A 138 -8.36 -12.99 -0.58
C ILE A 138 -7.60 -13.84 -1.61
N ASN A 139 -8.23 -14.18 -2.73
CA ASN A 139 -7.57 -14.93 -3.80
C ASN A 139 -6.44 -14.13 -4.45
N ILE A 140 -6.61 -12.83 -4.65
CA ILE A 140 -5.56 -11.94 -5.15
C ILE A 140 -4.37 -11.93 -4.17
N LEU A 141 -4.62 -11.77 -2.86
CA LEU A 141 -3.58 -11.78 -1.84
C LEU A 141 -2.84 -13.13 -1.79
N LYS A 142 -3.57 -14.25 -1.93
CA LYS A 142 -2.98 -15.59 -2.02
C LYS A 142 -2.08 -15.73 -3.26
N GLY A 143 -2.45 -15.15 -4.39
CA GLY A 143 -1.61 -15.09 -5.59
C GLY A 143 -0.34 -14.28 -5.39
N LEU A 144 -0.41 -13.14 -4.70
CA LEU A 144 0.71 -12.26 -4.42
C LEU A 144 1.59 -12.72 -3.24
N LYS A 145 1.14 -13.72 -2.48
CA LYS A 145 1.82 -14.22 -1.27
C LYS A 145 3.29 -14.52 -1.48
N SER A 146 3.64 -15.19 -2.57
CA SER A 146 5.03 -15.57 -2.88
C SER A 146 5.94 -14.35 -3.09
N GLU A 147 5.42 -13.29 -3.69
CA GLU A 147 6.16 -12.05 -3.93
C GLU A 147 6.44 -11.33 -2.62
N PHE A 148 5.43 -11.18 -1.75
CA PHE A 148 5.61 -10.60 -0.42
C PHE A 148 6.57 -11.41 0.45
N GLN A 149 6.47 -12.75 0.40
CA GLN A 149 7.39 -13.62 1.13
C GLN A 149 8.84 -13.42 0.68
N ARG A 150 9.07 -13.27 -0.62
CA ARG A 150 10.40 -13.01 -1.18
C ARG A 150 10.91 -11.61 -0.80
N HIS A 151 10.05 -10.59 -0.88
CA HIS A 151 10.42 -9.20 -0.59
C HIS A 151 10.78 -8.98 0.88
N HIS A 152 9.93 -9.45 1.78
CA HIS A 152 10.12 -9.26 3.22
C HIS A 152 11.01 -10.34 3.86
N ALA A 153 11.30 -11.44 3.16
CA ALA A 153 11.95 -12.64 3.68
C ALA A 153 11.22 -13.23 4.90
N LEU A 154 9.88 -13.27 4.84
CA LEU A 154 8.97 -13.74 5.87
C LEU A 154 7.96 -14.70 5.27
N THR A 155 7.26 -15.48 6.10
CA THR A 155 6.12 -16.30 5.67
C THR A 155 4.81 -15.64 6.11
N TYR A 156 3.79 -15.68 5.26
CA TYR A 156 2.45 -15.18 5.57
C TYR A 156 1.49 -16.34 5.79
N THR A 157 0.73 -16.30 6.87
CA THR A 157 -0.35 -17.29 7.09
C THR A 157 -1.56 -16.95 6.23
N ASP A 158 -2.28 -17.95 5.77
CA ASP A 158 -3.49 -17.72 4.98
C ASP A 158 -4.55 -16.97 5.79
N ALA A 159 -4.61 -17.24 7.08
CA ALA A 159 -5.47 -16.53 8.02
C ALA A 159 -5.14 -15.03 8.10
N ALA A 160 -3.85 -14.63 8.07
CA ALA A 160 -3.45 -13.22 8.03
C ALA A 160 -3.91 -12.54 6.73
N LEU A 161 -3.85 -13.22 5.58
CA LEU A 161 -4.33 -12.70 4.30
C LEU A 161 -5.86 -12.51 4.31
N GLU A 162 -6.59 -13.49 4.86
CA GLU A 162 -8.04 -13.40 5.00
C GLU A 162 -8.46 -12.26 5.94
N GLU A 163 -7.76 -12.13 7.06
CA GLU A 163 -8.03 -11.07 8.03
C GLU A 163 -7.71 -9.68 7.44
N ALA A 164 -6.63 -9.55 6.66
CA ALA A 164 -6.29 -8.31 5.98
C ALA A 164 -7.40 -7.84 5.03
N ALA A 165 -7.95 -8.76 4.22
CA ALA A 165 -9.05 -8.43 3.32
C ALA A 165 -10.33 -8.04 4.09
N LYS A 166 -10.67 -8.75 5.15
CA LYS A 166 -11.87 -8.50 5.98
C LYS A 166 -11.76 -7.18 6.74
N LEU A 167 -10.65 -6.98 7.45
CA LEU A 167 -10.46 -5.78 8.28
C LEU A 167 -10.29 -4.52 7.42
N SER A 168 -9.54 -4.58 6.33
CA SER A 168 -9.38 -3.44 5.43
C SER A 168 -10.70 -3.03 4.79
N SER A 169 -11.52 -4.00 4.36
CA SER A 169 -12.86 -3.73 3.82
C SER A 169 -13.77 -3.06 4.83
N ARG A 170 -13.69 -3.46 6.11
CA ARG A 170 -14.58 -2.99 7.17
C ARG A 170 -14.18 -1.66 7.77
N PHE A 171 -12.88 -1.42 7.96
CA PHE A 171 -12.39 -0.28 8.76
C PHE A 171 -11.70 0.80 7.93
N ILE A 172 -11.25 0.51 6.70
CA ILE A 172 -10.60 1.49 5.82
C ILE A 172 -11.58 1.88 4.72
N ALA A 173 -12.19 3.06 4.85
CA ALA A 173 -13.24 3.55 3.94
C ALA A 173 -12.72 4.46 2.82
N ASP A 174 -11.53 5.03 2.97
CA ASP A 174 -10.95 6.04 2.08
C ASP A 174 -10.26 5.45 0.83
N ARG A 175 -10.10 4.14 0.79
CA ARG A 175 -9.46 3.40 -0.32
C ARG A 175 -10.28 2.19 -0.74
N ASN A 176 -10.04 1.71 -1.96
CA ASN A 176 -10.73 0.54 -2.52
C ASN A 176 -9.93 -0.76 -2.34
N LEU A 177 -10.62 -1.90 -2.34
CA LEU A 177 -10.00 -3.20 -2.53
C LEU A 177 -9.53 -3.35 -4.00
N PRO A 178 -8.45 -4.11 -4.26
CA PRO A 178 -7.61 -4.86 -3.32
C PRO A 178 -6.51 -4.01 -2.68
N ASP A 179 -6.28 -2.78 -3.14
CA ASP A 179 -5.15 -1.91 -2.80
C ASP A 179 -4.97 -1.75 -1.28
N LYS A 180 -6.03 -1.36 -0.57
CA LYS A 180 -5.98 -1.22 0.89
C LYS A 180 -5.61 -2.51 1.63
N ALA A 181 -5.97 -3.67 1.11
CA ALA A 181 -5.61 -4.95 1.71
C ALA A 181 -4.15 -5.32 1.42
N ILE A 182 -3.66 -4.99 0.23
CA ILE A 182 -2.26 -5.12 -0.19
C ILE A 182 -1.37 -4.26 0.71
N ASP A 183 -1.72 -2.99 0.89
CA ASP A 183 -0.99 -2.06 1.75
C ASP A 183 -0.91 -2.55 3.21
N VAL A 184 -2.01 -3.09 3.75
CA VAL A 184 -2.04 -3.67 5.11
C VAL A 184 -1.09 -4.85 5.24
N ILE A 185 -1.04 -5.73 4.24
CA ILE A 185 -0.13 -6.90 4.25
C ILE A 185 1.33 -6.47 4.13
N ASP A 186 1.63 -5.49 3.28
CA ASP A 186 2.97 -4.95 3.11
C ASP A 186 3.48 -4.30 4.40
N GLU A 187 2.66 -3.45 5.02
CA GLU A 187 2.98 -2.82 6.30
C GLU A 187 3.14 -3.84 7.43
N ALA A 188 2.27 -4.87 7.48
CA ALA A 188 2.38 -5.94 8.47
C ALA A 188 3.71 -6.70 8.32
N GLY A 189 4.11 -7.01 7.08
CA GLY A 189 5.42 -7.62 6.78
C GLY A 189 6.59 -6.73 7.22
N SER A 190 6.52 -5.45 6.91
CA SER A 190 7.52 -4.47 7.30
C SER A 190 7.69 -4.37 8.82
N ARG A 191 6.59 -4.33 9.58
CA ARG A 191 6.59 -4.30 11.05
C ARG A 191 7.18 -5.57 11.66
N VAL A 192 6.77 -6.74 11.18
CA VAL A 192 7.32 -8.01 11.64
C VAL A 192 8.82 -8.08 11.36
N ARG A 193 9.26 -7.66 10.17
CA ARG A 193 10.68 -7.60 9.81
C ARG A 193 11.48 -6.66 10.70
N LEU A 194 10.93 -5.47 11.02
CA LEU A 194 11.56 -4.53 11.96
C LEU A 194 11.64 -5.12 13.37
N ARG A 195 10.54 -5.70 13.88
CA ARG A 195 10.49 -6.37 15.19
C ARG A 195 11.57 -7.47 15.30
N ASN A 196 11.74 -8.25 14.24
CA ASN A 196 12.72 -9.34 14.21
C ASN A 196 14.16 -8.85 14.10
N ARG A 197 14.38 -7.65 13.57
CA ARG A 197 15.69 -7.00 13.47
C ARG A 197 16.06 -6.22 14.73
N LEU A 198 15.13 -5.97 15.64
CA LEU A 198 15.42 -5.34 16.91
C LEU A 198 16.35 -6.26 17.72
N LEU A 199 17.56 -5.80 17.93
CA LEU A 199 18.51 -6.49 18.79
C LEU A 199 17.93 -6.58 20.20
N PRO A 200 18.16 -7.70 20.93
CA PRO A 200 17.77 -7.80 22.33
C PRO A 200 18.25 -6.60 23.13
N ILE A 201 17.43 -6.15 24.08
CA ILE A 201 17.67 -4.94 24.87
C ILE A 201 19.09 -4.93 25.50
N GLY A 202 19.59 -6.11 25.91
CA GLY A 202 20.96 -6.26 26.45
C GLY A 202 22.03 -5.93 25.40
N ILE A 203 21.88 -6.34 24.16
CA ILE A 203 22.81 -6.03 23.07
C ILE A 203 22.69 -4.56 22.66
N GLN A 204 21.48 -3.99 22.64
CA GLN A 204 21.28 -2.56 22.36
C GLN A 204 22.00 -1.68 23.39
N LYS A 205 21.86 -2.01 24.69
CA LYS A 205 22.56 -1.28 25.76
C LYS A 205 24.08 -1.31 25.60
N LEU A 206 24.64 -2.48 25.32
CA LEU A 206 26.08 -2.61 25.09
C LEU A 206 26.57 -1.88 23.84
N LEU A 207 25.72 -1.76 22.80
CA LEU A 207 26.07 -0.98 21.61
C LEU A 207 26.07 0.53 21.88
N ILE A 208 25.13 1.01 22.69
CA ILE A 208 25.08 2.41 23.13
C ILE A 208 26.30 2.70 23.98
N GLU A 209 26.59 1.86 24.98
CA GLU A 209 27.77 1.98 25.86
C GLU A 209 29.07 2.00 25.05
N LEU A 210 29.20 1.12 24.05
CA LEU A 210 30.37 1.12 23.16
C LEU A 210 30.48 2.43 22.37
N HIS A 211 29.34 2.95 21.87
CA HIS A 211 29.35 4.19 21.12
C HIS A 211 29.76 5.40 21.98
N ASP A 212 29.25 5.46 23.21
CA ASP A 212 29.59 6.53 24.15
C ASP A 212 31.06 6.42 24.59
N THR A 213 31.55 5.22 24.91
CA THR A 213 32.98 4.99 25.23
C THR A 213 33.89 5.42 24.08
N LEU A 214 33.53 5.16 22.82
CA LEU A 214 34.32 5.61 21.67
C LEU A 214 34.35 7.13 21.54
N LYS A 215 33.26 7.84 21.84
CA LYS A 215 33.26 9.31 21.88
C LYS A 215 34.15 9.85 22.98
N ASP A 216 34.07 9.25 24.17
CA ASP A 216 34.88 9.66 25.31
C ASP A 216 36.38 9.42 25.05
N ILE A 217 36.76 8.35 24.34
CA ILE A 217 38.14 8.11 23.89
C ILE A 217 38.58 9.22 22.93
N ASP A 218 37.75 9.59 21.94
CA ASP A 218 38.06 10.65 20.99
C ASP A 218 38.26 12.01 21.71
N GLU A 219 37.45 12.30 22.71
CA GLU A 219 37.56 13.52 23.52
C GLU A 219 38.83 13.51 24.40
N ALA A 220 39.13 12.39 25.07
CA ALA A 220 40.34 12.23 25.87
C ALA A 220 41.63 12.37 25.02
N VAL A 221 41.61 11.84 23.80
CA VAL A 221 42.73 12.01 22.86
C VAL A 221 42.88 13.46 22.41
N ARG A 222 41.81 14.17 22.15
CA ARG A 222 41.81 15.60 21.75
C ARG A 222 42.34 16.50 22.89
N THR A 223 42.03 16.14 24.14
CA THR A 223 42.47 16.88 25.33
C THR A 223 43.86 16.46 25.80
N HIS A 224 44.52 15.53 25.10
CA HIS A 224 45.83 14.95 25.45
C HIS A 224 45.87 14.24 26.82
N ASP A 225 44.70 13.78 27.32
CA ASP A 225 44.64 12.96 28.56
C ASP A 225 44.79 11.46 28.21
N PHE A 226 46.05 11.06 28.04
CA PHE A 226 46.40 9.69 27.66
C PHE A 226 46.15 8.67 28.78
N ASN A 227 46.06 9.10 30.05
CA ASN A 227 45.77 8.19 31.14
C ASN A 227 44.31 7.76 31.13
N THR A 228 43.40 8.72 30.95
CA THR A 228 41.96 8.45 30.81
C THR A 228 41.68 7.69 29.51
N ALA A 229 42.33 8.06 28.41
CA ALA A 229 42.18 7.36 27.14
C ALA A 229 42.56 5.87 27.24
N LYS A 230 43.61 5.53 28.00
CA LYS A 230 44.02 4.14 28.22
C LYS A 230 42.96 3.34 28.97
N LEU A 231 42.41 3.89 30.06
CA LEU A 231 41.34 3.24 30.83
C LEU A 231 40.07 3.01 29.99
N LEU A 232 39.73 3.97 29.17
CA LEU A 232 38.56 3.86 28.24
C LEU A 232 38.82 2.81 27.16
N LEU A 233 40.03 2.66 26.66
CA LEU A 233 40.39 1.59 25.71
C LEU A 233 40.28 0.20 26.35
N ASP A 234 40.70 0.03 27.59
CA ASP A 234 40.54 -1.24 28.31
C ASP A 234 39.04 -1.54 28.49
N HIS A 235 38.22 -0.55 28.82
CA HIS A 235 36.77 -0.70 28.93
C HIS A 235 36.11 -1.02 27.56
N GLU A 236 36.57 -0.38 26.48
CA GLU A 236 36.11 -0.72 25.12
C GLU A 236 36.30 -2.20 24.79
N VAL A 237 37.46 -2.75 25.13
CA VAL A 237 37.78 -4.18 24.90
C VAL A 237 36.81 -5.08 25.70
N GLU A 238 36.51 -4.72 26.96
CA GLU A 238 35.54 -5.45 27.78
C GLU A 238 34.14 -5.44 27.18
N VAL A 239 33.65 -4.27 26.78
CA VAL A 239 32.32 -4.12 26.15
C VAL A 239 32.21 -4.89 24.80
N ARG A 240 33.25 -4.83 23.98
CA ARG A 240 33.35 -5.63 22.74
C ARG A 240 33.35 -7.14 23.03
N THR A 241 34.04 -7.57 24.08
CA THR A 241 34.04 -8.97 24.45
C THR A 241 32.69 -9.44 24.95
N HIS A 242 32.02 -8.67 25.79
CA HIS A 242 30.62 -8.94 26.19
C HIS A 242 29.67 -8.99 25.03
N LEU A 243 29.75 -8.04 24.09
CA LEU A 243 28.97 -8.06 22.85
C LEU A 243 29.20 -9.34 22.05
N ARG A 244 30.42 -9.78 21.90
CA ARG A 244 30.80 -11.00 21.18
C ARG A 244 30.22 -12.25 21.86
N ILE A 245 30.34 -12.35 23.19
CA ILE A 245 29.76 -13.45 23.96
C ILE A 245 28.24 -13.48 23.84
N MET A 246 27.57 -12.33 23.99
CA MET A 246 26.11 -12.26 23.86
C MET A 246 25.62 -12.61 22.45
N LYS A 247 26.30 -12.12 21.42
CA LYS A 247 25.97 -12.48 20.01
C LYS A 247 26.17 -13.96 19.77
N TYR A 248 27.23 -14.56 20.30
CA TYR A 248 27.49 -15.99 20.17
C TYR A 248 26.48 -16.84 20.95
N ALA A 249 26.13 -16.43 22.16
CA ALA A 249 25.11 -17.09 22.98
C ALA A 249 23.72 -17.01 22.36
N LEU A 250 23.42 -15.92 21.64
CA LEU A 250 22.19 -15.82 20.83
C LEU A 250 22.20 -16.78 19.63
N ALA A 251 23.32 -16.89 18.94
CA ALA A 251 23.46 -17.75 17.77
C ALA A 251 23.44 -19.26 18.12
N SER A 252 23.87 -19.62 19.35
CA SER A 252 24.00 -21.01 19.82
C SER A 252 22.75 -21.56 20.51
N LYS A 253 21.74 -20.73 20.86
CA LYS A 253 20.52 -21.22 21.51
C LYS A 253 19.54 -21.77 20.47
N ASP A 254 19.35 -23.09 20.42
CA ASP A 254 18.29 -23.75 19.64
C ASP A 254 16.88 -23.21 19.96
N GLU A 255 16.67 -22.73 21.17
CA GLU A 255 15.43 -22.08 21.60
C GLU A 255 15.23 -20.72 20.89
N TYR A 256 16.30 -20.01 20.58
CA TYR A 256 16.26 -18.77 19.82
C TYR A 256 16.00 -19.05 18.34
N ARG A 257 16.56 -20.14 17.82
CA ARG A 257 16.25 -20.63 16.45
C ARG A 257 14.78 -21.06 16.32
N LYS A 258 14.23 -21.76 17.32
CA LYS A 258 12.80 -22.10 17.38
C LYS A 258 11.92 -20.87 17.52
N LYS A 259 12.28 -19.87 18.32
CA LYS A 259 11.63 -18.57 18.38
C LYS A 259 11.77 -17.78 17.08
N MET A 260 12.93 -17.76 16.42
CA MET A 260 13.11 -17.13 15.12
C MET A 260 12.19 -17.72 14.06
N VAL A 261 12.00 -19.04 14.02
CA VAL A 261 11.04 -19.68 13.08
C VAL A 261 9.59 -19.26 13.31
N THR A 262 9.25 -18.89 14.57
CA THR A 262 7.90 -18.35 14.90
C THR A 262 7.83 -16.84 14.64
N PHE A 263 8.95 -16.13 14.72
CA PHE A 263 9.06 -14.69 14.45
C PHE A 263 9.07 -14.36 12.94
N ASP A 264 9.44 -15.31 12.08
CA ASP A 264 9.49 -15.12 10.64
C ASP A 264 8.12 -15.28 9.94
N ARG A 265 7.04 -15.21 10.72
CA ARG A 265 5.67 -15.34 10.22
C ARG A 265 4.85 -14.10 10.53
N VAL A 266 4.11 -13.66 9.52
CA VAL A 266 3.06 -12.65 9.69
C VAL A 266 1.77 -13.37 10.09
N LEU A 267 1.24 -12.99 11.26
CA LEU A 267 0.04 -13.57 11.86
C LEU A 267 -1.13 -12.60 11.76
N GLU A 268 -2.33 -13.08 12.04
CA GLU A 268 -3.55 -12.25 12.12
C GLU A 268 -3.40 -11.05 13.08
N GLN A 269 -2.69 -11.26 14.19
CA GLN A 269 -2.46 -10.21 15.19
C GLN A 269 -1.64 -9.05 14.62
N ASP A 270 -0.62 -9.33 13.79
CA ASP A 270 0.20 -8.31 13.17
C ASP A 270 -0.63 -7.43 12.21
N VAL A 271 -1.51 -8.06 11.45
CA VAL A 271 -2.48 -7.40 10.57
C VAL A 271 -3.45 -6.52 11.38
N THR A 272 -3.97 -7.07 12.46
CA THR A 272 -4.89 -6.37 13.37
C THR A 272 -4.26 -5.14 13.98
N GLU A 273 -2.97 -5.22 14.38
CA GLU A 273 -2.21 -4.08 14.90
C GLU A 273 -2.02 -2.97 13.86
N VAL A 274 -1.78 -3.33 12.60
CA VAL A 274 -1.65 -2.35 11.50
C VAL A 274 -2.96 -1.61 11.29
N VAL A 275 -4.07 -2.33 11.15
CA VAL A 275 -5.38 -1.72 10.94
C VAL A 275 -5.78 -0.85 12.14
N SER A 276 -5.50 -1.31 13.36
CA SER A 276 -5.73 -0.54 14.58
C SER A 276 -4.93 0.76 14.60
N ALA A 277 -3.66 0.71 14.18
CA ALA A 277 -2.80 1.90 14.13
C ALA A 277 -3.27 2.91 13.08
N TRP A 278 -3.75 2.45 11.91
CA TRP A 278 -4.22 3.34 10.84
C TRP A 278 -5.58 3.96 11.14
N THR A 279 -6.49 3.18 11.72
CA THR A 279 -7.87 3.63 11.95
C THR A 279 -8.09 4.27 13.32
N GLY A 280 -7.14 4.10 14.26
CA GLY A 280 -7.30 4.51 15.65
C GLY A 280 -8.30 3.65 16.45
N VAL A 281 -8.85 2.60 15.83
CA VAL A 281 -9.81 1.68 16.49
C VAL A 281 -9.04 0.51 17.09
N PRO A 282 -9.12 0.25 18.40
CA PRO A 282 -8.47 -0.90 19.02
C PRO A 282 -9.11 -2.22 18.57
N VAL A 283 -8.62 -2.78 17.45
CA VAL A 283 -9.17 -3.98 16.80
C VAL A 283 -8.96 -5.23 17.67
N THR A 284 -7.98 -5.24 18.56
CA THR A 284 -7.73 -6.33 19.51
C THR A 284 -8.90 -6.62 20.47
N LYS A 285 -9.83 -5.68 20.64
CA LYS A 285 -11.05 -5.87 21.42
C LYS A 285 -12.25 -6.39 20.62
N ILE A 286 -12.11 -6.60 19.31
CA ILE A 286 -13.22 -7.04 18.45
C ILE A 286 -13.43 -8.57 18.50
N ASN A 287 -12.45 -9.34 18.98
CA ASN A 287 -12.53 -10.79 19.11
C ASN A 287 -13.35 -11.32 20.31
N GLU A 288 -13.61 -10.49 21.32
CA GLU A 288 -14.69 -10.78 22.25
C GLU A 288 -16.01 -10.47 21.54
N SER A 289 -16.92 -11.42 21.51
CA SER A 289 -18.15 -11.35 20.73
C SER A 289 -18.72 -9.90 20.70
N GLU A 290 -18.52 -9.22 19.59
CA GLU A 290 -19.01 -7.83 19.39
C GLU A 290 -20.51 -7.75 19.72
N ASN A 291 -21.20 -8.86 19.51
CA ASN A 291 -22.61 -9.04 19.89
C ASN A 291 -22.84 -8.98 21.40
N GLU A 292 -21.95 -9.51 22.22
CA GLU A 292 -22.13 -9.42 23.69
C GLU A 292 -21.85 -8.03 24.22
N ARG A 293 -20.89 -7.31 23.64
CA ARG A 293 -20.61 -5.92 24.00
C ARG A 293 -21.72 -4.98 23.54
N LEU A 294 -22.28 -5.21 22.36
CA LEU A 294 -23.44 -4.46 21.87
C LEU A 294 -24.69 -4.74 22.71
N LYS A 295 -24.86 -5.95 23.26
CA LYS A 295 -25.93 -6.27 24.21
C LYS A 295 -25.73 -5.55 25.55
N LYS A 296 -24.49 -5.49 26.05
CA LYS A 296 -24.14 -4.87 27.35
C LYS A 296 -23.81 -3.38 27.23
N MET A 297 -24.00 -2.75 26.05
CA MET A 297 -23.61 -1.37 25.81
C MET A 297 -24.29 -0.38 26.77
N GLU A 298 -25.53 -0.61 27.12
CA GLU A 298 -26.28 0.22 28.07
C GLU A 298 -25.65 0.18 29.47
N ASP A 299 -25.30 -1.02 29.94
CA ASP A 299 -24.66 -1.21 31.24
C ASP A 299 -23.27 -0.55 31.27
N ILE A 300 -22.47 -0.73 30.22
CA ILE A 300 -21.13 -0.11 30.10
C ILE A 300 -21.21 1.42 30.07
N LEU A 301 -22.22 1.99 29.43
CA LEU A 301 -22.42 3.43 29.42
C LEU A 301 -22.90 3.95 30.79
N HIS A 302 -23.72 3.17 31.50
CA HIS A 302 -24.15 3.51 32.84
C HIS A 302 -23.05 3.48 33.91
N GLU A 303 -21.98 2.70 33.71
CA GLU A 303 -20.80 2.75 34.59
C GLU A 303 -20.13 4.15 34.62
N ARG A 304 -20.25 4.92 33.53
CA ARG A 304 -19.65 6.26 33.39
C ARG A 304 -20.63 7.40 33.45
N LEU A 305 -21.90 7.15 33.14
CA LEU A 305 -22.99 8.15 33.11
C LEU A 305 -24.06 7.78 34.13
N ILE A 306 -24.13 8.53 35.19
CA ILE A 306 -25.14 8.37 36.20
C ILE A 306 -26.43 9.12 35.76
N GLY A 307 -27.54 8.42 35.66
CA GLY A 307 -28.81 8.97 35.16
C GLY A 307 -28.91 8.93 33.61
N GLN A 308 -29.78 9.76 33.06
CA GLN A 308 -29.98 9.92 31.58
C GLN A 308 -30.31 8.62 30.84
N HIS A 309 -31.06 7.69 31.45
CA HIS A 309 -31.37 6.38 30.93
C HIS A 309 -31.96 6.43 29.50
N HIS A 310 -32.90 7.35 29.25
CA HIS A 310 -33.51 7.49 27.92
C HIS A 310 -32.50 7.84 26.83
N ALA A 311 -31.53 8.70 27.11
CA ALA A 311 -30.50 9.12 26.17
C ALA A 311 -29.55 7.94 25.86
N ILE A 312 -29.14 7.19 26.87
CA ILE A 312 -28.27 6.01 26.75
C ILE A 312 -28.94 4.95 25.91
N VAL A 313 -30.22 4.63 26.15
CA VAL A 313 -31.00 3.66 25.37
C VAL A 313 -31.14 4.11 23.91
N ALA A 314 -31.42 5.41 23.68
CA ALA A 314 -31.55 5.93 22.31
C ALA A 314 -30.23 5.82 21.52
N VAL A 315 -29.09 6.18 22.12
CA VAL A 315 -27.76 6.05 21.52
C VAL A 315 -27.42 4.59 21.26
N SER A 316 -27.57 3.71 22.25
CA SER A 316 -27.27 2.27 22.12
C SER A 316 -28.10 1.60 21.04
N LYS A 317 -29.38 1.98 20.91
CA LYS A 317 -30.29 1.47 19.88
C LYS A 317 -29.87 1.93 18.48
N ALA A 318 -29.41 3.17 18.34
CA ALA A 318 -28.93 3.68 17.05
C ALA A 318 -27.63 2.99 16.62
N VAL A 319 -26.67 2.80 17.53
CA VAL A 319 -25.43 2.09 17.28
C VAL A 319 -25.71 0.62 16.91
N ARG A 320 -26.60 -0.06 17.63
CA ARG A 320 -26.99 -1.44 17.30
C ARG A 320 -27.61 -1.54 15.91
N ARG A 321 -28.51 -0.63 15.51
CA ARG A 321 -29.09 -0.63 14.16
C ARG A 321 -28.04 -0.47 13.05
N ALA A 322 -27.10 0.43 13.24
CA ALA A 322 -26.04 0.66 12.29
C ALA A 322 -25.14 -0.57 12.10
N ARG A 323 -24.91 -1.32 13.16
CA ARG A 323 -24.07 -2.54 13.13
C ARG A 323 -24.75 -3.76 12.53
N VAL A 324 -26.08 -3.81 12.46
CA VAL A 324 -26.83 -4.89 11.80
C VAL A 324 -26.73 -4.80 10.26
N GLY A 325 -26.12 -3.74 9.71
CA GLY A 325 -25.82 -3.66 8.26
C GLY A 325 -27.00 -3.25 7.37
N ILE A 326 -28.08 -2.71 7.96
CA ILE A 326 -29.27 -2.24 7.22
C ILE A 326 -29.07 -0.81 6.68
N GLN A 327 -27.96 -0.17 7.04
CA GLN A 327 -27.70 1.24 6.72
C GLN A 327 -26.65 1.41 5.64
N ASP A 328 -26.85 2.40 4.75
CA ASP A 328 -25.89 2.78 3.72
C ASP A 328 -24.52 3.16 4.34
N PRO A 329 -23.40 2.50 3.96
CA PRO A 329 -22.07 2.74 4.53
C PRO A 329 -21.56 4.18 4.32
N LYS A 330 -22.16 4.95 3.40
CA LYS A 330 -21.80 6.34 3.12
C LYS A 330 -22.51 7.34 4.04
N ARG A 331 -23.43 6.90 4.90
CA ARG A 331 -24.15 7.77 5.83
C ARG A 331 -23.60 7.66 7.24
N PRO A 332 -23.60 8.76 8.02
CA PRO A 332 -23.21 8.71 9.44
C PRO A 332 -24.13 7.76 10.22
N ILE A 333 -23.57 7.09 11.23
CA ILE A 333 -24.27 6.09 12.06
C ILE A 333 -25.56 6.66 12.65
N ALA A 334 -25.52 7.88 13.16
CA ALA A 334 -26.67 8.64 13.61
C ALA A 334 -26.26 10.10 13.88
N SER A 335 -27.21 11.01 13.81
CA SER A 335 -27.05 12.39 14.25
C SER A 335 -27.97 12.63 15.45
N PHE A 336 -27.40 13.09 16.55
CA PHE A 336 -28.15 13.36 17.81
C PHE A 336 -28.09 14.82 18.14
N ILE A 337 -29.21 15.34 18.65
CA ILE A 337 -29.29 16.66 19.31
C ILE A 337 -29.73 16.39 20.74
N PHE A 338 -28.89 16.77 21.68
CA PHE A 338 -29.22 16.74 23.10
C PHE A 338 -29.64 18.14 23.51
N ALA A 339 -30.89 18.28 23.94
CA ALA A 339 -31.48 19.56 24.39
C ALA A 339 -31.84 19.52 25.89
#